data_fba2dc8a9da398329cdc8e8e1651510b
#
_entry.id   fba2dc8a9da398329cdc8e8e1651510b
#
_cell.length_a   1.000
_cell.length_b   1.000
_cell.length_c   1.000
_cell.angle_alpha   90.00
_cell.angle_beta   90.00
_cell.angle_gamma   90.00
#
_symmetry.space_group_name_H-M   'P 1'
#
loop_
_entity.id
_entity.type
_entity.pdbx_description
1 polymer ?
#
loop_
_entity_poly.entity_id
_entity_poly.type
_entity_poly.pdbx_seq_one_letter_code
_entity_poly.pdbx_strand_id
1 'polypeptide(L)'
;VVLFAVLAIFMQTLVSHKSFGWMLMLLFVVGQTTVDRLGFEHNLYQYAGNPGTPLSDMNGQGDFGRFAWWFRAYWSAAAVLLAVLAYALWRRGVGAPLKTRLAQLPRKLRGTPGLVAAASVVAMTGLGGWIYYNTNIVNEYTTTLSRERDQADYEKALIGYENVPQPRISDVTLDVALYPDEPRAVTRGTYVIQNRTGKSLDEVHVRWLKPLQMTKLDVEGAKLKQEHIGQDYRIYRFDRPMAPLEVRRITFETLREQKGFRNSDNERRIVDNGTFLDNTEIAPMLGMSRDGLLQDRAKRRKHGLPPELRPAKLEDESARAFSGLRRDSDWVNLDITVSTTADQSAIAPGYRESETVEGGRRTTRYRSDAPINNFFSVQSARYEVAKDRWKNVELAVYYDAAHPYNIERMQTAMKASLDYFSTN
;
A
#
# COMPACT_ATOMS: atom_id res chain seq x y z
N VAL A 1 -23.48 3.34 -12.45
CA VAL A 1 -24.95 3.48 -12.72
C VAL A 1 -25.34 2.68 -13.95
N VAL A 2 -24.76 2.92 -15.15
CA VAL A 2 -25.15 2.26 -16.42
C VAL A 2 -25.11 0.73 -16.33
N LEU A 3 -24.04 0.15 -15.80
CA LEU A 3 -23.90 -1.32 -15.66
C LEU A 3 -25.07 -1.93 -14.86
N PHE A 4 -25.42 -1.34 -13.72
CA PHE A 4 -26.55 -1.81 -12.90
C PHE A 4 -27.90 -1.59 -13.59
N ALA A 5 -28.08 -0.54 -14.41
CA ALA A 5 -29.28 -0.35 -15.21
C ALA A 5 -29.45 -1.48 -16.25
N VAL A 6 -28.37 -1.87 -16.94
CA VAL A 6 -28.40 -3.00 -17.88
C VAL A 6 -28.73 -4.31 -17.17
N LEU A 7 -28.14 -4.56 -16.00
CA LEU A 7 -28.46 -5.73 -15.18
C LEU A 7 -29.94 -5.74 -14.76
N ALA A 8 -30.47 -4.61 -14.30
CA ALA A 8 -31.88 -4.49 -13.92
C ALA A 8 -32.82 -4.78 -15.11
N ILE A 9 -32.52 -4.25 -16.30
CA ILE A 9 -33.25 -4.55 -17.52
C ILE A 9 -33.22 -6.05 -17.82
N PHE A 10 -32.03 -6.66 -17.75
CA PHE A 10 -31.89 -8.11 -17.96
C PHE A 10 -32.72 -8.91 -16.94
N MET A 11 -32.59 -8.61 -15.64
CA MET A 11 -33.39 -9.27 -14.60
C MET A 11 -34.89 -9.14 -14.82
N GLN A 12 -35.34 -7.97 -15.28
CA GLN A 12 -36.75 -7.72 -15.58
C GLN A 12 -37.25 -8.57 -16.77
N THR A 13 -36.39 -8.91 -17.74
CA THR A 13 -36.76 -9.77 -18.86
C THR A 13 -36.98 -11.23 -18.45
N LEU A 14 -36.37 -11.69 -17.35
CA LEU A 14 -36.48 -13.08 -16.90
C LEU A 14 -37.85 -13.39 -16.25
N VAL A 15 -38.52 -12.37 -15.65
CA VAL A 15 -39.71 -12.55 -14.84
C VAL A 15 -40.96 -11.99 -15.52
N SER A 16 -42.12 -12.44 -15.04
CA SER A 16 -43.40 -12.07 -15.61
C SER A 16 -43.99 -10.78 -15.04
N HIS A 17 -43.66 -10.46 -13.82
CA HIS A 17 -44.24 -9.32 -13.09
C HIS A 17 -43.12 -8.39 -12.62
N LYS A 18 -43.37 -7.07 -12.71
CA LYS A 18 -42.40 -6.03 -12.36
C LYS A 18 -41.82 -6.17 -10.94
N SER A 19 -42.65 -6.55 -9.97
CA SER A 19 -42.24 -6.71 -8.56
C SER A 19 -41.24 -7.84 -8.35
N PHE A 20 -41.34 -8.94 -9.13
CA PHE A 20 -40.36 -10.01 -9.06
C PHE A 20 -39.02 -9.59 -9.66
N GLY A 21 -38.98 -8.73 -10.67
CA GLY A 21 -37.75 -8.16 -11.19
C GLY A 21 -37.03 -7.30 -10.17
N TRP A 22 -37.76 -6.49 -9.45
CA TRP A 22 -37.27 -5.70 -8.32
C TRP A 22 -36.68 -6.60 -7.21
N MET A 23 -37.43 -7.64 -6.83
CA MET A 23 -36.99 -8.61 -5.82
C MET A 23 -35.71 -9.32 -6.24
N LEU A 24 -35.58 -9.76 -7.51
CA LEU A 24 -34.37 -10.39 -8.03
C LEU A 24 -33.17 -9.42 -7.97
N MET A 25 -33.36 -8.15 -8.30
CA MET A 25 -32.32 -7.15 -8.22
C MET A 25 -31.87 -6.91 -6.79
N LEU A 26 -32.82 -6.84 -5.84
CA LEU A 26 -32.51 -6.71 -4.41
C LEU A 26 -31.75 -7.95 -3.90
N LEU A 27 -32.22 -9.14 -4.22
CA LEU A 27 -31.53 -10.39 -3.85
C LEU A 27 -30.13 -10.47 -4.44
N PHE A 28 -29.93 -9.98 -5.67
CA PHE A 28 -28.62 -9.91 -6.29
C PHE A 28 -27.68 -8.97 -5.50
N VAL A 29 -28.12 -7.77 -5.15
CA VAL A 29 -27.31 -6.81 -4.40
C VAL A 29 -26.96 -7.34 -3.02
N VAL A 30 -27.93 -7.91 -2.29
CA VAL A 30 -27.69 -8.56 -0.99
C VAL A 30 -26.77 -9.77 -1.13
N GLY A 31 -26.96 -10.59 -2.19
CA GLY A 31 -26.13 -11.73 -2.48
C GLY A 31 -24.66 -11.31 -2.73
N GLN A 32 -24.45 -10.26 -3.50
CA GLN A 32 -23.11 -9.74 -3.80
C GLN A 32 -22.34 -9.33 -2.54
N THR A 33 -22.99 -8.62 -1.61
CA THR A 33 -22.37 -8.25 -0.33
C THR A 33 -22.13 -9.45 0.60
N THR A 34 -22.93 -10.49 0.48
CA THR A 34 -22.75 -11.73 1.24
C THR A 34 -21.58 -12.56 0.71
N VAL A 35 -21.46 -12.66 -0.61
CA VAL A 35 -20.39 -13.40 -1.30
C VAL A 35 -19.03 -12.79 -0.99
N ASP A 36 -18.94 -11.48 -0.89
CA ASP A 36 -17.74 -10.75 -0.45
C ASP A 36 -17.28 -11.22 0.95
N ARG A 37 -18.20 -11.27 1.90
CA ARG A 37 -17.92 -11.74 3.29
C ARG A 37 -17.52 -13.22 3.37
N LEU A 38 -17.84 -14.01 2.36
CA LEU A 38 -17.45 -15.42 2.25
C LEU A 38 -16.03 -15.60 1.66
N GLY A 39 -15.33 -14.51 1.33
CA GLY A 39 -13.97 -14.51 0.80
C GLY A 39 -13.88 -14.43 -0.71
N PHE A 40 -14.98 -14.25 -1.45
CA PHE A 40 -14.97 -13.98 -2.88
C PHE A 40 -14.84 -12.46 -3.14
N GLU A 41 -13.75 -11.89 -2.68
CA GLU A 41 -13.49 -10.45 -2.65
C GLU A 41 -12.90 -9.92 -3.98
N HIS A 42 -12.62 -10.80 -4.95
CA HIS A 42 -12.01 -10.38 -6.21
C HIS A 42 -13.03 -9.62 -7.06
N ASN A 43 -12.63 -8.45 -7.59
CA ASN A 43 -13.49 -7.60 -8.42
C ASN A 43 -14.02 -8.26 -9.70
N LEU A 44 -13.43 -9.38 -10.14
CA LEU A 44 -13.99 -10.23 -11.23
C LEU A 44 -15.23 -11.02 -10.80
N TYR A 45 -15.50 -11.18 -9.51
CA TYR A 45 -16.69 -11.86 -8.99
C TYR A 45 -17.80 -10.88 -8.61
N GLN A 46 -17.46 -9.62 -8.45
CA GLN A 46 -18.38 -8.56 -8.03
C GLN A 46 -18.80 -7.72 -9.24
N TYR A 47 -20.06 -7.86 -9.64
CA TYR A 47 -20.58 -7.14 -10.79
C TYR A 47 -20.37 -5.61 -10.66
N ALA A 48 -19.75 -5.02 -11.68
CA ALA A 48 -19.33 -3.62 -11.69
C ALA A 48 -18.24 -3.27 -10.65
N GLY A 49 -17.59 -4.26 -10.01
CA GLY A 49 -16.49 -4.07 -9.09
C GLY A 49 -15.26 -3.49 -9.80
N ASN A 50 -14.57 -2.61 -9.13
CA ASN A 50 -13.28 -2.08 -9.57
C ASN A 50 -12.44 -1.62 -8.36
N PRO A 51 -11.11 -1.60 -8.46
CA PRO A 51 -10.26 -1.04 -7.41
C PRO A 51 -10.55 0.46 -7.18
N GLY A 52 -10.22 0.94 -6.00
CA GLY A 52 -10.33 2.36 -5.65
C GLY A 52 -9.50 3.24 -6.59
N THR A 53 -10.00 4.44 -6.84
CA THR A 53 -9.36 5.45 -7.68
C THR A 53 -9.17 6.74 -6.88
N PRO A 54 -8.18 6.77 -5.96
CA PRO A 54 -7.88 7.99 -5.21
C PRO A 54 -7.49 9.12 -6.17
N LEU A 55 -7.87 10.33 -5.79
CA LEU A 55 -7.50 11.55 -6.52
C LEU A 55 -6.36 12.23 -5.78
N SER A 56 -5.34 12.66 -6.52
CA SER A 56 -4.20 13.42 -6.03
C SER A 56 -4.09 14.74 -6.79
N ASP A 57 -3.81 15.84 -6.09
CA ASP A 57 -3.54 17.13 -6.72
C ASP A 57 -2.26 17.09 -7.58
N MET A 58 -1.31 16.20 -7.25
CA MET A 58 -0.05 16.05 -7.98
C MET A 58 -0.16 15.21 -9.25
N ASN A 59 -1.10 14.26 -9.31
CA ASN A 59 -1.12 13.22 -10.33
C ASN A 59 -2.53 12.86 -10.83
N GLY A 60 -3.56 13.61 -10.43
CA GLY A 60 -4.95 13.29 -10.75
C GLY A 60 -5.32 11.88 -10.28
N GLN A 61 -5.92 11.09 -11.16
CA GLN A 61 -6.15 9.65 -10.91
C GLN A 61 -4.96 8.77 -11.31
N GLY A 62 -4.03 9.30 -12.11
CA GLY A 62 -2.83 8.61 -12.56
C GLY A 62 -3.07 7.15 -12.97
N ASP A 63 -2.19 6.28 -12.52
CA ASP A 63 -2.30 4.84 -12.75
C ASP A 63 -3.54 4.19 -12.14
N PHE A 64 -4.09 4.73 -11.04
CA PHE A 64 -5.29 4.17 -10.41
C PHE A 64 -6.50 4.23 -11.34
N GLY A 65 -6.65 5.34 -12.10
CA GLY A 65 -7.67 5.47 -13.14
C GLY A 65 -7.49 4.42 -14.23
N ARG A 66 -6.26 4.25 -14.74
CA ARG A 66 -5.92 3.26 -15.78
C ARG A 66 -6.21 1.83 -15.31
N PHE A 67 -5.91 1.47 -14.06
CA PHE A 67 -6.19 0.14 -13.52
C PHE A 67 -7.69 -0.11 -13.38
N ALA A 68 -8.44 0.85 -12.88
CA ALA A 68 -9.90 0.75 -12.76
C ALA A 68 -10.58 0.60 -14.15
N TRP A 69 -9.99 1.20 -15.22
CA TRP A 69 -10.52 1.05 -16.57
C TRP A 69 -10.47 -0.38 -17.12
N TRP A 70 -9.49 -1.20 -16.73
CA TRP A 70 -9.48 -2.62 -17.12
C TRP A 70 -10.71 -3.37 -16.58
N PHE A 71 -11.04 -3.15 -15.30
CA PHE A 71 -12.23 -3.74 -14.68
C PHE A 71 -13.53 -3.16 -15.27
N ARG A 72 -13.57 -1.86 -15.52
CA ARG A 72 -14.74 -1.22 -16.18
C ARG A 72 -14.93 -1.76 -17.59
N ALA A 73 -13.88 -1.96 -18.35
CA ALA A 73 -13.95 -2.55 -19.70
C ALA A 73 -14.48 -4.00 -19.65
N TYR A 74 -13.99 -4.82 -18.71
CA TYR A 74 -14.46 -6.17 -18.48
C TYR A 74 -15.96 -6.20 -18.16
N TRP A 75 -16.41 -5.39 -17.21
CA TRP A 75 -17.83 -5.32 -16.83
C TRP A 75 -18.69 -4.66 -17.89
N SER A 76 -18.14 -3.78 -18.72
CA SER A 76 -18.85 -3.23 -19.87
C SER A 76 -19.10 -4.30 -20.94
N ALA A 77 -18.13 -5.16 -21.21
CA ALA A 77 -18.31 -6.31 -22.09
C ALA A 77 -19.38 -7.26 -21.54
N ALA A 78 -19.39 -7.53 -20.22
CA ALA A 78 -20.45 -8.29 -19.57
C ALA A 78 -21.82 -7.63 -19.71
N ALA A 79 -21.91 -6.31 -19.53
CA ALA A 79 -23.14 -5.56 -19.69
C ALA A 79 -23.66 -5.61 -21.14
N VAL A 80 -22.76 -5.52 -22.14
CA VAL A 80 -23.16 -5.67 -23.55
C VAL A 80 -23.73 -7.08 -23.81
N LEU A 81 -23.10 -8.12 -23.25
CA LEU A 81 -23.63 -9.49 -23.33
C LEU A 81 -25.02 -9.58 -22.69
N LEU A 82 -25.20 -9.03 -21.48
CA LEU A 82 -26.49 -9.00 -20.79
C LEU A 82 -27.55 -8.22 -21.60
N ALA A 83 -27.17 -7.11 -22.23
CA ALA A 83 -28.09 -6.34 -23.09
C ALA A 83 -28.53 -7.13 -24.32
N VAL A 84 -27.62 -7.87 -24.98
CA VAL A 84 -27.96 -8.78 -26.09
C VAL A 84 -28.89 -9.90 -25.64
N LEU A 85 -28.62 -10.49 -24.45
CA LEU A 85 -29.49 -11.52 -23.88
C LEU A 85 -30.87 -10.94 -23.49
N ALA A 86 -30.91 -9.72 -22.93
CA ALA A 86 -32.14 -9.02 -22.63
C ALA A 86 -32.95 -8.77 -23.91
N TYR A 87 -32.31 -8.29 -24.99
CA TYR A 87 -32.95 -8.12 -26.30
C TYR A 87 -33.52 -9.42 -26.85
N ALA A 88 -32.75 -10.50 -26.79
CA ALA A 88 -33.16 -11.81 -27.30
C ALA A 88 -34.29 -12.45 -26.47
N LEU A 89 -34.31 -12.21 -25.16
CA LEU A 89 -35.32 -12.71 -24.22
C LEU A 89 -36.48 -11.75 -24.03
N TRP A 90 -36.46 -10.55 -24.64
CA TRP A 90 -37.52 -9.56 -24.51
C TRP A 90 -38.90 -10.08 -24.91
N ARG A 91 -39.92 -9.75 -24.14
CA ARG A 91 -41.31 -10.15 -24.44
C ARG A 91 -41.83 -9.33 -25.60
N ARG A 92 -42.32 -10.03 -26.64
CA ARG A 92 -42.98 -9.42 -27.78
C ARG A 92 -44.35 -10.10 -27.94
N GLY A 93 -45.40 -9.32 -27.82
CA GLY A 93 -46.78 -9.80 -27.96
C GLY A 93 -47.30 -10.58 -26.73
N VAL A 94 -48.21 -11.53 -26.94
CA VAL A 94 -48.80 -12.35 -25.87
C VAL A 94 -47.70 -13.18 -25.18
N GLY A 95 -47.59 -13.04 -23.87
CA GLY A 95 -46.43 -13.45 -23.06
C GLY A 95 -46.07 -14.94 -23.12
N ALA A 96 -45.11 -15.31 -23.91
CA ALA A 96 -44.52 -16.65 -23.88
C ALA A 96 -43.76 -16.89 -22.55
N PRO A 97 -43.91 -18.08 -21.93
CA PRO A 97 -43.17 -18.43 -20.72
C PRO A 97 -41.68 -18.41 -20.96
N LEU A 98 -40.89 -18.19 -19.89
CA LEU A 98 -39.42 -18.10 -19.98
C LEU A 98 -38.77 -19.32 -20.67
N LYS A 99 -39.27 -20.53 -20.39
CA LYS A 99 -38.79 -21.76 -20.99
C LYS A 99 -38.84 -21.72 -22.53
N THR A 100 -39.96 -21.24 -23.09
CA THR A 100 -40.14 -21.11 -24.55
C THR A 100 -39.19 -20.05 -25.14
N ARG A 101 -38.98 -18.93 -24.41
CA ARG A 101 -38.06 -17.87 -24.85
C ARG A 101 -36.61 -18.33 -24.84
N LEU A 102 -36.21 -19.11 -23.83
CA LEU A 102 -34.88 -19.74 -23.76
C LEU A 102 -34.68 -20.74 -24.89
N ALA A 103 -35.69 -21.57 -25.22
CA ALA A 103 -35.59 -22.51 -26.35
C ALA A 103 -35.42 -21.82 -27.72
N GLN A 104 -35.92 -20.58 -27.85
CA GLN A 104 -35.77 -19.76 -29.07
C GLN A 104 -34.46 -18.98 -29.12
N LEU A 105 -33.69 -18.93 -28.03
CA LEU A 105 -32.46 -18.10 -27.87
C LEU A 105 -31.43 -18.41 -29.01
N PRO A 106 -31.09 -19.66 -29.34
CA PRO A 106 -30.12 -19.94 -30.39
C PRO A 106 -30.54 -19.38 -31.76
N ARG A 107 -31.87 -19.38 -32.06
CA ARG A 107 -32.39 -18.81 -33.31
C ARG A 107 -32.30 -17.29 -33.32
N LYS A 108 -32.57 -16.61 -32.16
CA LYS A 108 -32.53 -15.16 -32.05
C LYS A 108 -31.10 -14.58 -31.98
N LEU A 109 -30.14 -15.40 -31.61
CA LEU A 109 -28.71 -15.07 -31.65
C LEU A 109 -28.06 -15.31 -33.02
N ARG A 110 -28.81 -15.70 -34.07
CA ARG A 110 -28.27 -15.77 -35.43
C ARG A 110 -28.03 -14.36 -36.00
N GLY A 111 -26.90 -14.20 -36.73
CA GLY A 111 -26.52 -12.91 -37.31
C GLY A 111 -25.90 -11.94 -36.33
N THR A 112 -26.16 -10.65 -36.48
CA THR A 112 -25.51 -9.56 -35.71
C THR A 112 -25.61 -9.72 -34.20
N PRO A 113 -26.77 -10.08 -33.58
CA PRO A 113 -26.81 -10.25 -32.12
C PRO A 113 -25.86 -11.32 -31.60
N GLY A 114 -25.73 -12.43 -32.34
CA GLY A 114 -24.83 -13.51 -31.98
C GLY A 114 -23.36 -13.11 -32.12
N LEU A 115 -23.01 -12.34 -33.15
CA LEU A 115 -21.66 -11.81 -33.32
C LEU A 115 -21.29 -10.86 -32.17
N VAL A 116 -22.20 -9.98 -31.77
CA VAL A 116 -21.97 -9.07 -30.61
C VAL A 116 -21.84 -9.87 -29.34
N ALA A 117 -22.67 -10.89 -29.11
CA ALA A 117 -22.55 -11.75 -27.93
C ALA A 117 -21.19 -12.50 -27.92
N ALA A 118 -20.80 -13.09 -29.04
CA ALA A 118 -19.51 -13.79 -29.19
C ALA A 118 -18.32 -12.81 -28.93
N ALA A 119 -18.34 -11.64 -29.55
CA ALA A 119 -17.32 -10.60 -29.33
C ALA A 119 -17.26 -10.17 -27.88
N SER A 120 -18.41 -10.01 -27.18
CA SER A 120 -18.45 -9.71 -25.76
C SER A 120 -17.82 -10.81 -24.90
N VAL A 121 -18.09 -12.09 -25.21
CA VAL A 121 -17.50 -13.23 -24.50
C VAL A 121 -15.97 -13.26 -24.71
N VAL A 122 -15.50 -13.07 -25.95
CA VAL A 122 -14.07 -13.01 -26.26
C VAL A 122 -13.41 -11.85 -25.52
N ALA A 123 -14.03 -10.65 -25.52
CA ALA A 123 -13.52 -9.50 -24.78
C ALA A 123 -13.47 -9.76 -23.26
N MET A 124 -14.53 -10.35 -22.68
CA MET A 124 -14.53 -10.73 -21.27
C MET A 124 -13.41 -11.73 -20.93
N THR A 125 -13.23 -12.76 -21.77
CA THR A 125 -12.19 -13.76 -21.53
C THR A 125 -10.80 -13.13 -21.61
N GLY A 126 -10.53 -12.30 -22.61
CA GLY A 126 -9.25 -11.62 -22.79
C GLY A 126 -8.96 -10.62 -21.66
N LEU A 127 -9.94 -9.75 -21.34
CA LEU A 127 -9.81 -8.77 -20.26
C LEU A 127 -9.74 -9.44 -18.88
N GLY A 128 -10.58 -10.46 -18.65
CA GLY A 128 -10.56 -11.23 -17.40
C GLY A 128 -9.22 -11.97 -17.21
N GLY A 129 -8.69 -12.58 -18.27
CA GLY A 129 -7.37 -13.21 -18.26
C GLY A 129 -6.24 -12.22 -17.98
N TRP A 130 -6.29 -11.01 -18.58
CA TRP A 130 -5.34 -9.95 -18.32
C TRP A 130 -5.41 -9.44 -16.87
N ILE A 131 -6.63 -9.23 -16.35
CA ILE A 131 -6.84 -8.84 -14.96
C ILE A 131 -6.31 -9.93 -14.02
N TYR A 132 -6.68 -11.19 -14.25
CA TYR A 132 -6.22 -12.31 -13.44
C TYR A 132 -4.69 -12.44 -13.45
N TYR A 133 -4.04 -12.29 -14.61
CA TYR A 133 -2.59 -12.32 -14.73
C TYR A 133 -1.93 -11.24 -13.84
N ASN A 134 -2.44 -10.01 -13.91
CA ASN A 134 -1.88 -8.92 -13.10
C ASN A 134 -2.14 -9.08 -11.59
N THR A 135 -3.34 -9.51 -11.22
CA THR A 135 -3.76 -9.54 -9.81
C THR A 135 -3.32 -10.79 -9.07
N ASN A 136 -3.07 -11.93 -9.76
CA ASN A 136 -2.82 -13.22 -9.13
C ASN A 136 -1.47 -13.84 -9.50
N ILE A 137 -0.85 -13.43 -10.63
CA ILE A 137 0.43 -13.99 -11.10
C ILE A 137 1.56 -12.96 -10.91
N VAL A 138 1.37 -11.73 -11.38
CA VAL A 138 2.34 -10.64 -11.20
C VAL A 138 2.32 -10.13 -9.76
N ASN A 139 1.16 -10.09 -9.16
CA ASN A 139 0.95 -9.71 -7.76
C ASN A 139 0.32 -10.87 -6.97
N GLU A 140 0.47 -10.85 -5.67
CA GLU A 140 -0.19 -11.80 -4.79
C GLU A 140 -1.60 -11.31 -4.48
N TYR A 141 -2.61 -12.12 -4.81
CA TYR A 141 -3.99 -11.87 -4.39
C TYR A 141 -4.22 -12.40 -2.98
N THR A 142 -4.53 -11.50 -2.07
CA THR A 142 -4.83 -11.83 -0.68
C THR A 142 -6.25 -11.43 -0.31
N THR A 143 -7.01 -12.36 0.29
CA THR A 143 -8.34 -12.09 0.84
C THR A 143 -8.24 -11.53 2.26
N THR A 144 -9.31 -10.95 2.76
CA THR A 144 -9.39 -10.54 4.17
C THR A 144 -9.13 -11.72 5.12
N LEU A 145 -9.60 -12.92 4.76
CA LEU A 145 -9.38 -14.13 5.56
C LEU A 145 -7.92 -14.61 5.50
N SER A 146 -7.23 -14.48 4.37
CA SER A 146 -5.80 -14.83 4.30
C SER A 146 -4.97 -13.83 5.10
N ARG A 147 -5.22 -12.53 4.96
CA ARG A 147 -4.55 -11.50 5.77
C ARG A 147 -4.75 -11.72 7.28
N GLU A 148 -5.96 -12.11 7.70
CA GLU A 148 -6.25 -12.45 9.10
C GLU A 148 -5.42 -13.65 9.58
N ARG A 149 -5.22 -14.67 8.75
CA ARG A 149 -4.33 -15.81 9.05
C ARG A 149 -2.87 -15.38 9.13
N ASP A 150 -2.40 -14.61 8.15
CA ASP A 150 -1.02 -14.11 8.10
C ASP A 150 -0.69 -13.31 9.36
N GLN A 151 -1.61 -12.45 9.84
CA GLN A 151 -1.46 -11.71 11.10
C GLN A 151 -1.41 -12.64 12.32
N ALA A 152 -2.27 -13.67 12.35
CA ALA A 152 -2.26 -14.63 13.44
C ALA A 152 -0.98 -15.48 13.45
N ASP A 153 -0.49 -15.87 12.28
CA ASP A 153 0.73 -16.67 12.14
C ASP A 153 1.97 -15.81 12.46
N TYR A 154 1.98 -14.53 12.07
CA TYR A 154 2.99 -13.55 12.49
C TYR A 154 3.05 -13.46 14.03
N GLU A 155 1.92 -13.32 14.68
CA GLU A 155 1.86 -13.25 16.15
C GLU A 155 2.39 -14.53 16.79
N LYS A 156 1.92 -15.70 16.36
CA LYS A 156 2.37 -16.99 16.91
C LYS A 156 3.87 -17.21 16.75
N ALA A 157 4.42 -16.77 15.62
CA ALA A 157 5.84 -16.93 15.32
C ALA A 157 6.74 -15.95 16.10
N LEU A 158 6.29 -14.72 16.30
CA LEU A 158 7.18 -13.62 16.70
C LEU A 158 6.87 -12.99 18.07
N ILE A 159 5.70 -13.24 18.68
CA ILE A 159 5.32 -12.61 19.95
C ILE A 159 6.33 -12.88 21.07
N GLY A 160 6.99 -14.05 21.05
CA GLY A 160 8.05 -14.39 22.00
C GLY A 160 9.27 -13.48 21.94
N TYR A 161 9.47 -12.77 20.83
CA TYR A 161 10.59 -11.84 20.63
C TYR A 161 10.25 -10.39 20.98
N GLU A 162 9.01 -10.11 21.38
CA GLU A 162 8.55 -8.75 21.65
C GLU A 162 9.44 -8.00 22.65
N ASN A 163 9.85 -8.70 23.72
CA ASN A 163 10.61 -8.09 24.82
C ASN A 163 12.12 -8.39 24.76
N VAL A 164 12.61 -8.98 23.66
CA VAL A 164 14.04 -9.20 23.49
C VAL A 164 14.72 -7.84 23.30
N PRO A 165 15.70 -7.50 24.17
CA PRO A 165 16.40 -6.24 24.07
C PRO A 165 17.11 -6.11 22.73
N GLN A 166 17.01 -4.94 22.11
CA GLN A 166 17.62 -4.62 20.83
C GLN A 166 18.59 -3.43 20.97
N PRO A 167 19.65 -3.37 20.16
CA PRO A 167 20.46 -2.16 20.07
C PRO A 167 19.63 -1.01 19.49
N ARG A 168 20.06 0.22 19.73
CA ARG A 168 19.44 1.44 19.22
C ARG A 168 20.18 1.93 17.97
N ILE A 169 19.45 2.39 16.97
CA ILE A 169 20.03 3.06 15.82
C ILE A 169 20.43 4.47 16.26
N SER A 170 21.69 4.86 16.05
CA SER A 170 22.22 6.19 16.33
C SER A 170 22.42 7.03 15.08
N ASP A 171 22.82 6.38 13.98
CA ASP A 171 23.09 7.06 12.71
C ASP A 171 22.50 6.28 11.56
N VAL A 172 21.95 7.00 10.60
CA VAL A 172 21.32 6.49 9.39
C VAL A 172 21.97 7.14 8.20
N THR A 173 22.63 6.36 7.34
CA THR A 173 23.12 6.81 6.04
C THR A 173 22.38 6.08 4.95
N LEU A 174 21.75 6.81 4.02
CA LEU A 174 20.97 6.23 2.92
C LEU A 174 21.38 6.84 1.58
N ASP A 175 21.42 5.99 0.55
CA ASP A 175 21.44 6.37 -0.85
C ASP A 175 20.18 5.77 -1.50
N VAL A 176 19.24 6.64 -1.88
CA VAL A 176 17.91 6.28 -2.39
C VAL A 176 17.79 6.70 -3.84
N ALA A 177 17.73 5.73 -4.75
CA ALA A 177 17.51 5.97 -6.16
C ALA A 177 16.02 5.71 -6.51
N LEU A 178 15.29 6.78 -6.82
CA LEU A 178 13.89 6.73 -7.24
C LEU A 178 13.80 6.70 -8.76
N TYR A 179 12.96 5.82 -9.28
CA TYR A 179 12.64 5.68 -10.71
C TYR A 179 11.12 5.79 -10.88
N PRO A 180 10.56 7.02 -10.91
CA PRO A 180 9.11 7.22 -11.00
C PRO A 180 8.47 6.58 -12.23
N ASP A 181 9.15 6.63 -13.39
CA ASP A 181 8.68 6.08 -14.66
C ASP A 181 8.62 4.53 -14.66
N GLU A 182 9.44 3.89 -13.81
CA GLU A 182 9.52 2.42 -13.67
C GLU A 182 8.93 1.92 -12.34
N PRO A 183 8.06 2.62 -11.65
CA PRO A 183 7.64 2.53 -10.24
C PRO A 183 8.57 1.70 -9.34
N ARG A 184 9.82 2.15 -9.21
CA ARG A 184 10.90 1.42 -8.54
C ARG A 184 11.75 2.35 -7.66
N ALA A 185 12.15 1.87 -6.49
CA ALA A 185 13.15 2.49 -5.63
C ALA A 185 14.22 1.47 -5.26
N VAL A 186 15.47 1.88 -5.32
CA VAL A 186 16.63 1.10 -4.85
C VAL A 186 17.26 1.89 -3.72
N THR A 187 17.45 1.25 -2.57
CA THR A 187 18.10 1.89 -1.42
C THR A 187 19.33 1.11 -1.01
N ARG A 188 20.44 1.79 -0.82
CA ARG A 188 21.62 1.30 -0.11
C ARG A 188 21.74 2.06 1.19
N GLY A 189 21.91 1.33 2.28
CA GLY A 189 21.93 1.96 3.59
C GLY A 189 22.94 1.35 4.54
N THR A 190 23.32 2.19 5.51
CA THR A 190 24.11 1.78 6.66
C THR A 190 23.47 2.36 7.91
N TYR A 191 23.21 1.50 8.89
CA TYR A 191 22.87 1.89 10.24
C TYR A 191 24.08 1.72 11.15
N VAL A 192 24.32 2.71 11.98
CA VAL A 192 25.14 2.57 13.15
C VAL A 192 24.23 2.20 14.31
N ILE A 193 24.48 1.04 14.93
CA ILE A 193 23.70 0.57 16.06
C ILE A 193 24.57 0.59 17.33
N GLN A 194 23.98 1.00 18.45
CA GLN A 194 24.64 1.07 19.74
C GLN A 194 23.87 0.27 20.80
N ASN A 195 24.55 -0.51 21.58
CA ASN A 195 23.95 -1.19 22.72
C ASN A 195 23.74 -0.22 23.90
N ARG A 196 22.52 0.28 24.07
CA ARG A 196 22.13 1.17 25.17
C ARG A 196 21.32 0.47 26.28
N THR A 197 21.33 -0.88 26.30
CA THR A 197 20.52 -1.66 27.25
C THR A 197 21.14 -1.85 28.63
N GLY A 198 22.42 -1.50 28.80
CA GLY A 198 23.19 -1.74 30.02
C GLY A 198 23.60 -3.19 30.25
N LYS A 199 23.21 -4.13 29.36
CA LYS A 199 23.57 -5.55 29.37
C LYS A 199 24.17 -5.95 28.04
N SER A 200 24.97 -7.03 28.00
CA SER A 200 25.45 -7.58 26.74
C SER A 200 24.29 -8.12 25.91
N LEU A 201 24.35 -7.91 24.60
CA LEU A 201 23.35 -8.42 23.64
C LEU A 201 23.97 -9.55 22.82
N ASP A 202 23.31 -10.71 22.80
CA ASP A 202 23.75 -11.88 22.05
C ASP A 202 23.29 -11.86 20.59
N GLU A 203 22.19 -11.12 20.31
CA GLU A 203 21.54 -11.13 19.00
C GLU A 203 20.90 -9.79 18.66
N VAL A 204 20.71 -9.56 17.36
CA VAL A 204 19.90 -8.47 16.82
C VAL A 204 18.87 -9.02 15.86
N HIS A 205 17.67 -8.48 15.94
CA HIS A 205 16.54 -8.89 15.13
C HIS A 205 16.27 -7.80 14.08
N VAL A 206 16.19 -8.22 12.83
CA VAL A 206 15.96 -7.31 11.67
C VAL A 206 14.72 -7.76 10.94
N ARG A 207 13.83 -6.83 10.63
CA ARG A 207 12.61 -7.06 9.87
C ARG A 207 12.40 -5.99 8.80
N TRP A 208 11.56 -6.29 7.83
CA TRP A 208 11.13 -5.33 6.80
C TRP A 208 9.68 -5.57 6.38
N LEU A 209 9.10 -4.65 5.65
CA LEU A 209 7.74 -4.79 5.13
C LEU A 209 7.71 -5.67 3.89
N LYS A 210 6.70 -6.51 3.72
CA LYS A 210 6.52 -7.45 2.61
C LYS A 210 6.75 -6.87 1.19
N PRO A 211 6.37 -5.62 0.85
CA PRO A 211 6.67 -5.05 -0.46
C PRO A 211 8.15 -4.73 -0.71
N LEU A 212 8.98 -4.77 0.33
CA LEU A 212 10.41 -4.48 0.25
C LEU A 212 11.20 -5.77 0.08
N GLN A 213 11.97 -5.88 -0.99
CA GLN A 213 12.88 -7.00 -1.22
C GLN A 213 14.23 -6.66 -0.59
N MET A 214 14.67 -7.47 0.38
CA MET A 214 15.99 -7.36 0.99
C MET A 214 17.02 -8.08 0.12
N THR A 215 17.71 -7.35 -0.75
CA THR A 215 18.69 -7.93 -1.69
C THR A 215 20.04 -8.18 -1.03
N LYS A 216 20.38 -7.40 0.00
CA LYS A 216 21.58 -7.59 0.81
C LYS A 216 21.29 -7.17 2.26
N LEU A 217 21.81 -7.94 3.21
CA LEU A 217 21.76 -7.59 4.63
C LEU A 217 22.96 -8.21 5.34
N ASP A 218 23.81 -7.37 5.86
CA ASP A 218 25.00 -7.76 6.61
C ASP A 218 25.04 -7.05 7.96
N VAL A 219 25.35 -7.79 9.01
CA VAL A 219 25.46 -7.31 10.38
C VAL A 219 26.87 -7.55 10.87
N GLU A 220 27.60 -6.50 11.18
CA GLU A 220 28.99 -6.53 11.59
C GLU A 220 29.20 -7.45 12.81
N GLY A 221 30.08 -8.48 12.64
CA GLY A 221 30.41 -9.45 13.68
C GLY A 221 29.23 -10.33 14.10
N ALA A 222 28.31 -10.63 13.19
CA ALA A 222 27.17 -11.52 13.47
C ALA A 222 26.90 -12.46 12.29
N LYS A 223 26.26 -13.58 12.59
CA LYS A 223 25.82 -14.58 11.60
C LYS A 223 24.32 -14.80 11.69
N LEU A 224 23.71 -15.09 10.56
CA LEU A 224 22.29 -15.47 10.52
C LEU A 224 22.06 -16.71 11.38
N LYS A 225 21.26 -16.58 12.43
CA LYS A 225 20.88 -17.66 13.34
C LYS A 225 19.57 -18.30 12.92
N GLN A 226 18.58 -17.48 12.54
CA GLN A 226 17.24 -17.92 12.18
C GLN A 226 16.60 -16.95 11.20
N GLU A 227 15.81 -17.49 10.27
CA GLU A 227 15.02 -16.72 9.34
C GLU A 227 13.55 -17.19 9.41
N HIS A 228 12.65 -16.23 9.57
CA HIS A 228 11.20 -16.42 9.46
C HIS A 228 10.75 -15.87 8.10
N ILE A 229 10.88 -16.67 7.05
CA ILE A 229 10.67 -16.27 5.64
C ILE A 229 9.28 -15.66 5.44
N GLY A 230 8.21 -16.27 5.97
CA GLY A 230 6.84 -15.80 5.81
C GLY A 230 6.52 -14.49 6.57
N GLN A 231 7.40 -14.04 7.45
CA GLN A 231 7.24 -12.84 8.27
C GLN A 231 8.27 -11.75 7.96
N ASP A 232 9.14 -11.97 6.97
CA ASP A 232 10.22 -11.03 6.60
C ASP A 232 11.05 -10.59 7.82
N TYR A 233 11.50 -11.59 8.59
CA TYR A 233 12.17 -11.41 9.87
C TYR A 233 13.38 -12.30 10.00
N ARG A 234 14.54 -11.72 10.35
CA ARG A 234 15.83 -12.42 10.55
C ARG A 234 16.39 -12.13 11.92
N ILE A 235 16.98 -13.17 12.53
CA ILE A 235 17.71 -13.10 13.79
C ILE A 235 19.17 -13.35 13.50
N TYR A 236 20.02 -12.39 13.82
CA TYR A 236 21.47 -12.49 13.70
C TYR A 236 22.07 -12.66 15.09
N ARG A 237 22.90 -13.67 15.26
CA ARG A 237 23.67 -13.91 16.48
C ARG A 237 25.06 -13.32 16.33
N PHE A 238 25.47 -12.52 17.28
CA PHE A 238 26.81 -11.95 17.33
C PHE A 238 27.86 -13.05 17.62
N ASP A 239 28.97 -13.03 16.91
CA ASP A 239 30.10 -13.94 17.16
C ASP A 239 30.70 -13.73 18.57
N ARG A 240 30.63 -12.48 19.05
CA ARG A 240 30.91 -12.05 20.41
C ARG A 240 29.76 -11.16 20.88
N PRO A 241 29.19 -11.41 22.06
CA PRO A 241 28.12 -10.54 22.58
C PRO A 241 28.49 -9.07 22.50
N MET A 242 27.55 -8.25 22.05
CA MET A 242 27.73 -6.80 21.92
C MET A 242 27.70 -6.16 23.32
N ALA A 243 28.88 -5.70 23.80
CA ALA A 243 28.99 -5.12 25.14
C ALA A 243 28.17 -3.83 25.29
N PRO A 244 27.82 -3.40 26.53
CA PRO A 244 27.21 -2.11 26.76
C PRO A 244 28.01 -0.97 26.13
N LEU A 245 27.33 -0.03 25.48
CA LEU A 245 27.88 1.09 24.71
C LEU A 245 28.71 0.73 23.48
N GLU A 246 28.92 -0.56 23.20
CA GLU A 246 29.55 -0.99 21.96
C GLU A 246 28.74 -0.55 20.74
N VAL A 247 29.43 -0.23 19.68
CA VAL A 247 28.87 0.21 18.39
C VAL A 247 29.20 -0.79 17.32
N ARG A 248 28.22 -1.10 16.44
CA ARG A 248 28.40 -1.94 15.24
C ARG A 248 27.59 -1.37 14.08
N ARG A 249 27.77 -1.94 12.90
CA ARG A 249 27.09 -1.52 11.68
C ARG A 249 26.18 -2.60 11.13
N ILE A 250 25.08 -2.14 10.52
CA ILE A 250 24.23 -2.97 9.66
C ILE A 250 24.26 -2.31 8.29
N THR A 251 24.68 -3.06 7.26
CA THR A 251 24.63 -2.62 5.86
C THR A 251 23.56 -3.38 5.12
N PHE A 252 22.81 -2.70 4.25
CA PHE A 252 21.73 -3.33 3.51
C PHE A 252 21.55 -2.72 2.12
N GLU A 253 20.97 -3.53 1.24
CA GLU A 253 20.42 -3.07 -0.03
C GLU A 253 18.99 -3.56 -0.16
N THR A 254 18.09 -2.67 -0.57
CA THR A 254 16.68 -2.99 -0.74
C THR A 254 16.19 -2.57 -2.11
N LEU A 255 15.21 -3.32 -2.61
CA LEU A 255 14.49 -3.02 -3.83
C LEU A 255 13.00 -2.98 -3.53
N ARG A 256 12.35 -1.87 -3.85
CA ARG A 256 10.90 -1.74 -3.89
C ARG A 256 10.45 -1.57 -5.33
N GLU A 257 9.68 -2.50 -5.82
CA GLU A 257 9.14 -2.52 -7.19
C GLU A 257 7.62 -2.68 -7.17
N GLN A 258 6.94 -1.96 -8.04
CA GLN A 258 5.49 -2.03 -8.16
C GLN A 258 5.12 -2.38 -9.60
N LYS A 259 4.96 -3.69 -9.87
CA LYS A 259 4.60 -4.22 -11.19
C LYS A 259 3.09 -4.40 -11.36
N GLY A 260 2.58 -4.15 -12.55
CA GLY A 260 1.18 -4.40 -12.88
C GLY A 260 0.22 -3.63 -11.96
N PHE A 261 -0.91 -4.25 -11.64
CA PHE A 261 -1.92 -3.71 -10.71
C PHE A 261 -2.52 -4.84 -9.85
N ARG A 262 -3.04 -4.46 -8.69
CA ARG A 262 -3.68 -5.37 -7.73
C ARG A 262 -5.19 -5.30 -7.83
N ASN A 263 -5.87 -6.30 -7.26
CA ASN A 263 -7.34 -6.33 -7.19
C ASN A 263 -7.92 -5.22 -6.28
N SER A 264 -7.25 -4.98 -5.16
CA SER A 264 -7.54 -3.92 -4.18
C SER A 264 -6.20 -3.42 -3.64
N ASP A 265 -6.23 -2.37 -2.82
CA ASP A 265 -5.04 -1.84 -2.16
C ASP A 265 -3.88 -1.56 -3.14
N ASN A 266 -4.24 -0.90 -4.25
CA ASN A 266 -3.26 -0.39 -5.20
C ASN A 266 -2.50 0.77 -4.55
N GLU A 267 -1.79 0.50 -3.46
CA GLU A 267 -0.91 1.47 -2.84
C GLU A 267 0.31 1.70 -3.73
N ARG A 268 0.13 2.49 -4.76
CA ARG A 268 1.26 3.02 -5.50
C ARG A 268 1.84 4.20 -4.74
N ARG A 269 3.00 3.97 -4.15
CA ARG A 269 3.79 4.97 -3.45
C ARG A 269 4.77 5.67 -4.38
N ILE A 270 5.26 4.94 -5.40
CA ILE A 270 6.13 5.46 -6.44
C ILE A 270 5.26 5.69 -7.67
N VAL A 271 5.10 6.94 -8.03
CA VAL A 271 4.21 7.41 -9.09
C VAL A 271 4.94 8.43 -9.97
N ASP A 272 4.42 8.66 -11.17
CA ASP A 272 5.01 9.60 -12.14
C ASP A 272 5.24 11.02 -11.57
N ASN A 273 4.34 11.48 -10.68
CA ASN A 273 4.48 12.77 -10.00
C ASN A 273 3.88 12.70 -8.60
N GLY A 274 4.67 12.94 -7.55
CA GLY A 274 4.21 12.88 -6.17
C GLY A 274 4.53 11.56 -5.46
N THR A 275 5.70 10.98 -5.72
CA THR A 275 6.22 9.84 -4.93
C THR A 275 6.38 10.22 -3.48
N PHE A 276 5.88 9.35 -2.59
CA PHE A 276 6.02 9.47 -1.14
C PHE A 276 6.35 8.10 -0.54
N LEU A 277 7.50 8.01 0.12
CA LEU A 277 7.96 6.80 0.79
C LEU A 277 8.39 7.14 2.20
N ASP A 278 7.83 6.46 3.20
CA ASP A 278 8.40 6.53 4.55
C ASP A 278 9.62 5.61 4.68
N ASN A 279 10.42 5.81 5.73
CA ASN A 279 11.67 5.08 5.90
C ASN A 279 11.48 3.57 6.07
N THR A 280 10.31 3.10 6.51
CA THR A 280 10.01 1.65 6.61
C THR A 280 9.76 1.00 5.25
N GLU A 281 9.44 1.81 4.25
CA GLU A 281 9.19 1.35 2.88
C GLU A 281 10.45 1.25 2.03
N ILE A 282 11.58 1.73 2.53
CA ILE A 282 12.87 1.74 1.84
C ILE A 282 14.01 1.08 2.62
N ALA A 283 13.83 0.87 3.93
CA ALA A 283 14.89 0.38 4.81
C ALA A 283 14.36 -0.62 5.85
N PRO A 284 15.21 -1.51 6.41
CA PRO A 284 14.82 -2.42 7.47
C PRO A 284 14.59 -1.74 8.81
N MET A 285 13.91 -2.44 9.69
CA MET A 285 13.60 -2.04 11.06
C MET A 285 14.18 -3.03 12.05
N LEU A 286 14.36 -2.62 13.31
CA LEU A 286 14.89 -3.48 14.37
C LEU A 286 13.78 -3.97 15.31
N GLY A 287 13.89 -5.23 15.70
CA GLY A 287 13.00 -5.87 16.65
C GLY A 287 11.62 -6.20 16.10
N MET A 288 10.81 -6.87 16.92
CA MET A 288 9.43 -7.23 16.61
C MET A 288 8.52 -6.00 16.76
N SER A 289 7.49 -5.90 15.90
CA SER A 289 6.46 -4.86 15.99
C SER A 289 5.09 -5.42 16.26
N ARG A 290 4.29 -4.68 17.03
CA ARG A 290 2.88 -4.96 17.25
C ARG A 290 1.97 -4.57 16.09
N ASP A 291 2.45 -3.81 15.11
CA ASP A 291 1.62 -3.32 14.00
C ASP A 291 1.06 -4.46 13.14
N GLY A 292 1.78 -5.59 13.07
CA GLY A 292 1.35 -6.80 12.37
C GLY A 292 0.39 -7.70 13.16
N LEU A 293 0.07 -7.39 14.42
CA LEU A 293 -0.74 -8.27 15.28
C LEU A 293 -2.23 -8.14 15.00
N LEU A 294 -2.95 -9.22 15.18
CA LEU A 294 -4.40 -9.28 15.03
C LEU A 294 -5.08 -8.54 16.20
N GLN A 295 -5.82 -7.46 15.93
CA GLN A 295 -6.40 -6.60 16.98
C GLN A 295 -7.80 -7.04 17.44
N ASP A 296 -8.63 -7.57 16.51
CA ASP A 296 -10.01 -7.91 16.79
C ASP A 296 -10.14 -9.11 17.73
N ARG A 297 -10.86 -8.95 18.84
CA ARG A 297 -11.03 -9.96 19.90
C ARG A 297 -11.70 -11.26 19.42
N ALA A 298 -12.66 -11.17 18.52
CA ALA A 298 -13.37 -12.35 18.00
C ALA A 298 -12.47 -13.13 17.04
N LYS A 299 -11.75 -12.42 16.19
CA LYS A 299 -10.76 -13.00 15.27
C LYS A 299 -9.61 -13.64 16.04
N ARG A 300 -9.07 -12.97 17.05
CA ARG A 300 -8.04 -13.54 17.94
C ARG A 300 -8.46 -14.89 18.53
N ARG A 301 -9.69 -14.95 19.08
CA ARG A 301 -10.25 -16.16 19.65
C ARG A 301 -10.40 -17.28 18.60
N LYS A 302 -10.85 -16.93 17.39
CA LYS A 302 -10.95 -17.85 16.24
C LYS A 302 -9.61 -18.51 15.90
N HIS A 303 -8.50 -17.79 16.05
CA HIS A 303 -7.14 -18.26 15.76
C HIS A 303 -6.40 -18.85 16.98
N GLY A 304 -7.09 -19.00 18.14
CA GLY A 304 -6.49 -19.53 19.37
C GLY A 304 -5.49 -18.59 20.04
N LEU A 305 -5.58 -17.30 19.75
CA LEU A 305 -4.76 -16.26 20.37
C LEU A 305 -5.41 -15.75 21.67
N PRO A 306 -4.63 -15.21 22.62
CA PRO A 306 -5.18 -14.55 23.80
C PRO A 306 -6.19 -13.46 23.39
N PRO A 307 -7.32 -13.31 24.11
CA PRO A 307 -8.43 -12.47 23.65
C PRO A 307 -8.10 -10.97 23.63
N GLU A 308 -7.10 -10.54 24.34
CA GLU A 308 -6.72 -9.13 24.47
C GLU A 308 -5.21 -8.94 24.30
N LEU A 309 -4.87 -7.97 23.45
CA LEU A 309 -3.55 -7.35 23.40
C LEU A 309 -3.64 -6.02 24.13
N ARG A 310 -3.22 -6.03 25.40
CA ARG A 310 -3.19 -4.78 26.15
C ARG A 310 -1.89 -4.03 25.87
N PRO A 311 -1.93 -2.71 25.71
CA PRO A 311 -0.73 -1.89 25.78
C PRO A 311 -0.11 -2.00 27.16
N ALA A 312 1.13 -1.59 27.29
CA ALA A 312 1.79 -1.44 28.59
C ALA A 312 0.96 -0.55 29.51
N LYS A 313 0.97 -0.84 30.79
CA LYS A 313 0.30 0.01 31.79
C LYS A 313 1.02 1.35 31.93
N LEU A 314 0.29 2.38 32.32
CA LEU A 314 0.85 3.73 32.52
C LEU A 314 1.98 3.74 33.58
N GLU A 315 1.88 2.83 34.56
CA GLU A 315 2.83 2.65 35.64
C GLU A 315 4.07 1.82 35.27
N ASP A 316 4.08 1.23 34.03
CA ASP A 316 5.23 0.45 33.57
C ASP A 316 6.35 1.37 33.08
N GLU A 317 7.27 1.68 33.98
CA GLU A 317 8.44 2.50 33.69
C GLU A 317 9.30 1.95 32.56
N SER A 318 9.36 0.62 32.37
CA SER A 318 10.14 0.00 31.31
C SER A 318 9.59 0.31 29.92
N ALA A 319 8.28 0.51 29.81
CA ALA A 319 7.61 0.85 28.57
C ALA A 319 7.87 2.30 28.13
N ARG A 320 8.20 3.19 29.05
CA ARG A 320 8.54 4.60 28.76
C ARG A 320 9.84 4.76 27.98
N ALA A 321 10.68 3.72 27.97
CA ALA A 321 11.91 3.71 27.18
C ALA A 321 11.67 3.62 25.67
N PHE A 322 10.44 3.34 25.22
CA PHE A 322 10.11 3.15 23.82
C PHE A 322 9.20 4.27 23.30
N SER A 323 9.49 4.73 22.07
CA SER A 323 8.59 5.63 21.34
C SER A 323 7.22 4.99 21.11
N GLY A 324 6.15 5.77 21.23
CA GLY A 324 4.79 5.33 20.86
C GLY A 324 4.60 5.09 19.35
N LEU A 325 5.54 5.54 18.52
CA LEU A 325 5.51 5.31 17.08
C LEU A 325 5.99 3.89 16.73
N ARG A 326 7.22 3.55 17.18
CA ARG A 326 7.88 2.29 16.85
C ARG A 326 9.02 2.03 17.84
N ARG A 327 9.35 0.77 18.12
CA ARG A 327 10.43 0.43 19.06
C ARG A 327 11.81 0.91 18.62
N ASP A 328 12.07 1.00 17.34
CA ASP A 328 13.31 1.51 16.73
C ASP A 328 13.22 2.98 16.28
N SER A 329 12.15 3.67 16.65
CA SER A 329 11.92 5.09 16.36
C SER A 329 12.61 5.97 17.40
N ASP A 330 13.94 5.87 17.45
CA ASP A 330 14.80 6.70 18.29
C ASP A 330 15.28 7.96 17.59
N TRP A 331 16.06 8.75 18.30
CA TRP A 331 16.76 9.90 17.77
C TRP A 331 18.01 9.46 17.00
N VAL A 332 18.08 9.80 15.72
CA VAL A 332 19.16 9.42 14.81
C VAL A 332 19.75 10.63 14.10
N ASN A 333 21.06 10.60 13.84
CA ASN A 333 21.67 11.49 12.87
C ASN A 333 21.38 10.94 11.47
N LEU A 334 20.92 11.79 10.55
CA LEU A 334 20.56 11.39 9.20
C LEU A 334 21.49 12.03 8.17
N ASP A 335 22.03 11.21 7.29
CA ASP A 335 22.72 11.60 6.05
C ASP A 335 22.06 10.83 4.90
N ILE A 336 21.34 11.54 4.03
CA ILE A 336 20.57 10.90 2.97
C ILE A 336 20.82 11.56 1.63
N THR A 337 21.17 10.75 0.64
CA THR A 337 21.25 11.14 -0.75
C THR A 337 20.06 10.56 -1.50
N VAL A 338 19.31 11.41 -2.21
CA VAL A 338 18.16 10.99 -3.00
C VAL A 338 18.39 11.37 -4.46
N SER A 339 18.28 10.41 -5.35
CA SER A 339 18.32 10.66 -6.80
C SER A 339 16.98 10.34 -7.45
N THR A 340 16.52 11.22 -8.35
CA THR A 340 15.27 11.10 -9.09
C THR A 340 15.44 11.58 -10.54
N THR A 341 14.38 11.63 -11.33
CA THR A 341 14.42 12.21 -12.69
C THR A 341 14.81 13.71 -12.64
N ALA A 342 15.46 14.21 -13.68
CA ALA A 342 16.01 15.57 -13.70
C ALA A 342 14.96 16.69 -13.54
N ASP A 343 13.72 16.41 -13.94
CA ASP A 343 12.58 17.33 -13.89
C ASP A 343 11.85 17.34 -12.53
N GLN A 344 12.21 16.43 -11.64
CA GLN A 344 11.63 16.34 -10.29
C GLN A 344 12.62 16.84 -9.24
N SER A 345 12.08 17.37 -8.15
CA SER A 345 12.83 17.70 -6.93
C SER A 345 12.57 16.66 -5.87
N ALA A 346 13.65 16.12 -5.29
CA ALA A 346 13.55 15.25 -4.13
C ALA A 346 13.55 16.06 -2.84
N ILE A 347 12.79 15.61 -1.84
CA ILE A 347 12.73 16.20 -0.49
C ILE A 347 13.00 15.11 0.53
N ALA A 348 13.88 15.38 1.47
CA ALA A 348 14.15 14.54 2.63
C ALA A 348 14.43 15.44 3.85
N PRO A 349 14.40 14.90 5.08
CA PRO A 349 14.71 15.68 6.27
C PRO A 349 16.17 16.14 6.32
N GLY A 350 16.39 17.27 6.96
CA GLY A 350 17.70 17.90 7.13
C GLY A 350 17.93 19.08 6.19
N TYR A 351 19.11 19.64 6.25
CA TYR A 351 19.53 20.73 5.37
C TYR A 351 20.09 20.16 4.05
N ARG A 352 19.73 20.79 2.95
CA ARG A 352 20.27 20.44 1.64
C ARG A 352 21.74 20.89 1.54
N GLU A 353 22.66 19.94 1.49
CA GLU A 353 24.08 20.18 1.37
C GLU A 353 24.54 20.36 -0.09
N SER A 354 23.98 19.57 -1.00
CA SER A 354 24.35 19.61 -2.41
C SER A 354 23.19 19.17 -3.31
N GLU A 355 23.21 19.66 -4.55
CA GLU A 355 22.32 19.23 -5.62
C GLU A 355 23.10 19.23 -6.93
N THR A 356 23.02 18.13 -7.69
CA THR A 356 23.62 17.99 -9.03
C THR A 356 22.59 17.43 -9.99
N VAL A 357 22.72 17.80 -11.27
CA VAL A 357 21.89 17.25 -12.35
C VAL A 357 22.83 16.73 -13.43
N GLU A 358 22.92 15.41 -13.53
CA GLU A 358 23.82 14.73 -14.47
C GLU A 358 23.13 13.47 -15.03
N GLY A 359 23.37 13.16 -16.30
CA GLY A 359 22.86 11.94 -16.92
C GLY A 359 21.33 11.78 -16.87
N GLY A 360 20.57 12.88 -16.90
CA GLY A 360 19.11 12.86 -16.82
C GLY A 360 18.56 12.61 -15.41
N ARG A 361 19.40 12.68 -14.39
CA ARG A 361 19.01 12.50 -13.00
C ARG A 361 19.38 13.71 -12.15
N ARG A 362 18.54 14.06 -11.21
CA ARG A 362 18.78 15.02 -10.14
C ARG A 362 19.13 14.27 -8.87
N THR A 363 20.28 14.56 -8.28
CA THR A 363 20.77 13.98 -7.03
C THR A 363 20.89 15.07 -6.00
N THR A 364 20.21 14.90 -4.86
CA THR A 364 20.19 15.86 -3.76
C THR A 364 20.61 15.18 -2.47
N ARG A 365 21.55 15.77 -1.73
CA ARG A 365 22.00 15.30 -0.43
C ARG A 365 21.46 16.18 0.67
N TYR A 366 20.90 15.54 1.70
CA TYR A 366 20.38 16.17 2.91
C TYR A 366 21.10 15.61 4.14
N ARG A 367 21.35 16.45 5.11
CA ARG A 367 21.93 16.08 6.39
C ARG A 367 21.23 16.78 7.53
N SER A 368 20.94 16.05 8.60
CA SER A 368 20.41 16.63 9.81
C SER A 368 21.53 17.34 10.60
N ASP A 369 21.25 18.50 11.14
CA ASP A 369 22.16 19.27 12.03
C ASP A 369 22.03 18.85 13.50
N ALA A 370 20.93 18.18 13.83
CA ALA A 370 20.62 17.61 15.13
C ALA A 370 19.95 16.24 14.94
N PRO A 371 19.96 15.36 15.95
CA PRO A 371 19.25 14.10 15.88
C PRO A 371 17.76 14.31 15.63
N ILE A 372 17.20 13.60 14.68
CA ILE A 372 15.78 13.57 14.36
C ILE A 372 15.18 12.22 14.75
N ASN A 373 13.86 12.16 14.86
CA ASN A 373 13.19 10.89 15.08
C ASN A 373 13.37 9.95 13.86
N ASN A 374 13.69 8.67 14.09
CA ASN A 374 13.78 7.65 13.03
C ASN A 374 12.39 7.30 12.49
N PHE A 375 11.67 8.33 12.10
CA PHE A 375 10.36 8.30 11.45
C PHE A 375 10.31 9.48 10.47
N PHE A 376 10.68 9.22 9.24
CA PHE A 376 10.80 10.23 8.21
C PHE A 376 10.39 9.70 6.84
N SER A 377 10.20 10.60 5.89
CA SER A 377 9.83 10.26 4.51
C SER A 377 10.78 10.87 3.49
N VAL A 378 10.80 10.23 2.32
CA VAL A 378 11.41 10.74 1.10
C VAL A 378 10.30 11.01 0.10
N GLN A 379 10.35 12.17 -0.54
CA GLN A 379 9.36 12.60 -1.52
C GLN A 379 10.04 13.02 -2.82
N SER A 380 9.34 12.88 -3.94
CA SER A 380 9.82 13.34 -5.24
C SER A 380 8.65 13.73 -6.14
N ALA A 381 8.68 14.95 -6.66
CA ALA A 381 7.70 15.43 -7.63
C ALA A 381 8.21 16.67 -8.39
N ARG A 382 7.43 17.09 -9.39
CA ARG A 382 7.56 18.37 -10.11
C ARG A 382 6.94 19.49 -9.28
N TYR A 383 7.63 19.85 -8.20
CA TYR A 383 7.14 20.88 -7.29
C TYR A 383 7.44 22.29 -7.76
N GLU A 384 6.44 23.19 -7.61
CA GLU A 384 6.66 24.61 -7.40
C GLU A 384 6.84 24.87 -5.89
N VAL A 385 7.57 25.94 -5.54
CA VAL A 385 7.90 26.22 -4.14
C VAL A 385 7.57 27.66 -3.79
N ALA A 386 6.61 27.85 -2.89
CA ALA A 386 6.32 29.15 -2.29
C ALA A 386 7.10 29.30 -0.99
N LYS A 387 8.06 30.22 -0.99
CA LYS A 387 8.92 30.51 0.18
C LYS A 387 8.35 31.67 1.00
N ASP A 388 8.54 31.58 2.30
CA ASP A 388 8.20 32.61 3.26
C ASP A 388 9.20 32.55 4.45
N ARG A 389 9.06 33.40 5.44
CA ARG A 389 9.94 33.44 6.59
C ARG A 389 9.18 33.82 7.85
N TRP A 390 9.51 33.17 8.94
CA TRP A 390 9.11 33.53 10.29
C TRP A 390 10.37 33.68 11.16
N LYS A 391 10.66 34.92 11.63
CA LYS A 391 11.90 35.23 12.33
C LYS A 391 13.14 34.73 11.56
N ASN A 392 13.88 33.78 12.14
CA ASN A 392 15.05 33.12 11.55
C ASN A 392 14.71 31.78 10.84
N VAL A 393 13.44 31.35 10.83
CA VAL A 393 13.00 30.10 10.22
C VAL A 393 12.51 30.37 8.79
N GLU A 394 13.08 29.66 7.81
CA GLU A 394 12.57 29.65 6.44
C GLU A 394 11.38 28.69 6.32
N LEU A 395 10.32 29.14 5.67
CA LEU A 395 9.12 28.36 5.40
C LEU A 395 9.04 28.09 3.92
N ALA A 396 8.68 26.87 3.55
CA ALA A 396 8.47 26.49 2.16
C ALA A 396 7.22 25.61 2.02
N VAL A 397 6.34 25.97 1.11
CA VAL A 397 5.20 25.16 0.69
C VAL A 397 5.52 24.61 -0.69
N TYR A 398 5.61 23.28 -0.79
CA TYR A 398 5.79 22.58 -2.05
C TYR A 398 4.41 22.19 -2.60
N TYR A 399 4.12 22.53 -3.83
CA TYR A 399 2.79 22.35 -4.42
C TYR A 399 2.86 22.02 -5.91
N ASP A 400 1.76 21.53 -6.47
CA ASP A 400 1.60 21.36 -7.92
C ASP A 400 1.20 22.68 -8.58
N ALA A 401 1.87 23.05 -9.68
CA ALA A 401 1.63 24.32 -10.39
C ALA A 401 0.17 24.49 -10.85
N ALA A 402 -0.52 23.39 -11.16
CA ALA A 402 -1.93 23.42 -11.55
C ALA A 402 -2.90 23.60 -10.36
N HIS A 403 -2.42 23.42 -9.12
CA HIS A 403 -3.22 23.45 -7.91
C HIS A 403 -2.65 24.39 -6.83
N PRO A 404 -2.46 25.69 -7.10
CA PRO A 404 -1.85 26.65 -6.18
C PRO A 404 -2.84 27.14 -5.10
N TYR A 405 -3.67 26.23 -4.57
CA TYR A 405 -4.73 26.59 -3.63
C TYR A 405 -4.23 26.64 -2.18
N ASN A 406 -4.74 27.61 -1.42
CA ASN A 406 -4.49 27.75 0.02
C ASN A 406 -3.03 28.00 0.45
N ILE A 407 -2.11 28.34 -0.45
CA ILE A 407 -0.68 28.53 -0.14
C ILE A 407 -0.50 29.62 0.94
N GLU A 408 -1.10 30.79 0.73
CA GLU A 408 -1.05 31.90 1.69
C GLU A 408 -1.63 31.52 3.07
N ARG A 409 -2.75 30.77 3.05
CA ARG A 409 -3.36 30.26 4.29
C ARG A 409 -2.47 29.26 5.01
N MET A 410 -1.77 28.38 4.28
CA MET A 410 -0.80 27.45 4.84
C MET A 410 0.38 28.19 5.47
N GLN A 411 0.96 29.16 4.78
CA GLN A 411 2.05 29.99 5.31
C GLN A 411 1.63 30.75 6.56
N THR A 412 0.43 31.34 6.56
CA THR A 412 -0.13 32.04 7.73
C THR A 412 -0.31 31.07 8.92
N ALA A 413 -0.85 29.87 8.66
CA ALA A 413 -1.04 28.86 9.69
C ALA A 413 0.30 28.36 10.26
N MET A 414 1.32 28.17 9.41
CA MET A 414 2.67 27.80 9.85
C MET A 414 3.26 28.86 10.80
N LYS A 415 3.17 30.15 10.46
CA LYS A 415 3.63 31.26 11.30
C LYS A 415 2.90 31.31 12.64
N ALA A 416 1.57 31.20 12.62
CA ALA A 416 0.76 31.19 13.83
C ALA A 416 1.09 29.99 14.75
N SER A 417 1.34 28.81 14.17
CA SER A 417 1.77 27.62 14.90
C SER A 417 3.14 27.83 15.54
N LEU A 418 4.10 28.38 14.80
CA LEU A 418 5.42 28.69 15.32
C LEU A 418 5.37 29.73 16.44
N ASP A 419 4.53 30.77 16.32
CA ASP A 419 4.32 31.73 17.40
C ASP A 419 3.78 31.06 18.66
N TYR A 420 2.75 30.22 18.52
CA TYR A 420 2.12 29.52 19.64
C TYR A 420 3.10 28.57 20.34
N PHE A 421 3.72 27.66 19.60
CA PHE A 421 4.60 26.64 20.20
C PHE A 421 5.98 27.15 20.62
N SER A 422 6.37 28.37 20.20
CA SER A 422 7.60 29.01 20.72
C SER A 422 7.38 29.75 22.04
N THR A 423 6.13 29.96 22.41
CA THR A 423 5.78 30.74 23.61
C THR A 423 5.23 29.85 24.73
N ASN A 424 4.71 28.68 24.39
CA ASN A 424 4.11 27.70 25.31
C ASN A 424 4.85 26.35 25.24
#